data_15569714da9a91904999030b69a715cd
#
_entry.id   15569714da9a91904999030b69a715cd
#
_cell.length_a   1.000
_cell.length_b   1.000
_cell.length_c   1.000
_cell.angle_alpha   90.00
_cell.angle_beta   90.00
_cell.angle_gamma   90.00
#
_symmetry.space_group_name_H-M   'P 1'
#
loop_
_entity.id
_entity.type
_entity.pdbx_description
1 polymer ?
#
loop_
_entity_poly.entity_id
_entity_poly.type
_entity_poly.pdbx_seq_one_letter_code
_entity_poly.pdbx_strand_id
1 'polypeptide(L)'
;MAAVIPVVDVSCPTPAVAAHLLRAASAHGFVFVSNYGAILPPHHVCQMFELSRAFFQSPREVKAECPYQKGKNQGWVGMHAETLDPKSQKRGDFKEAFNIGEYTGECAPQPLPAPLRPYDAQLGLFQARCHALCAHILDIFGLALEIPASEGGASWFAQRHDRSAGPSGSILRLLYYPALPPVDSTDIRAGAHSDYGSITLLFQQPRGQPGLEILTHEGKWAPVPVNPTGDEAAPPILVNIGDLLSYWTDGLLKSTVHRVVFPKEAGGGVGEDRYSMAYFCHPLDDAKLVPVPSQVTLPNEDCRM
;
A
#
# COMPACT_ATOMS: atom_id res chain seq x y z
N MET A 1 -2.66 3.82 -22.67
CA MET A 1 -4.01 3.62 -22.10
C MET A 1 -3.83 3.43 -20.61
N ALA A 2 -4.82 3.83 -19.78
CA ALA A 2 -4.79 3.57 -18.34
C ALA A 2 -4.90 2.08 -18.06
N ALA A 3 -4.32 1.62 -16.94
CA ALA A 3 -4.48 0.25 -16.49
C ALA A 3 -5.95 0.01 -16.11
N VAL A 4 -6.53 -1.08 -16.62
CA VAL A 4 -7.88 -1.51 -16.24
C VAL A 4 -7.76 -2.42 -15.03
N ILE A 5 -7.71 -1.82 -13.83
CA ILE A 5 -7.62 -2.56 -12.57
C ILE A 5 -9.04 -2.80 -12.06
N PRO A 6 -9.45 -4.07 -11.82
CA PRO A 6 -10.78 -4.39 -11.35
C PRO A 6 -11.10 -3.80 -9.98
N VAL A 7 -12.39 -3.52 -9.74
CA VAL A 7 -12.92 -3.18 -8.41
C VAL A 7 -13.68 -4.41 -7.87
N VAL A 8 -13.33 -4.86 -6.68
CA VAL A 8 -13.93 -6.03 -6.02
C VAL A 8 -14.62 -5.59 -4.75
N ASP A 9 -15.90 -5.96 -4.60
CA ASP A 9 -16.66 -5.78 -3.37
C ASP A 9 -16.22 -6.84 -2.35
N VAL A 10 -15.62 -6.42 -1.25
CA VAL A 10 -15.11 -7.32 -0.20
C VAL A 10 -16.04 -7.43 1.01
N SER A 11 -17.24 -6.86 0.95
CA SER A 11 -18.19 -6.87 2.08
C SER A 11 -18.68 -8.28 2.46
N CYS A 12 -18.75 -9.20 1.48
CA CYS A 12 -19.23 -10.55 1.68
C CYS A 12 -18.34 -11.56 0.95
N PRO A 13 -17.42 -12.25 1.64
CA PRO A 13 -16.52 -13.24 1.04
C PRO A 13 -17.27 -14.47 0.54
N THR A 14 -17.55 -14.52 -0.74
CA THR A 14 -18.10 -15.69 -1.43
C THR A 14 -17.04 -16.33 -2.33
N PRO A 15 -17.18 -17.59 -2.76
CA PRO A 15 -16.29 -18.19 -3.75
C PRO A 15 -16.15 -17.37 -5.04
N ALA A 16 -17.24 -16.70 -5.48
CA ALA A 16 -17.21 -15.83 -6.66
C ALA A 16 -16.38 -14.56 -6.44
N VAL A 17 -16.50 -13.92 -5.28
CA VAL A 17 -15.68 -12.76 -4.87
C VAL A 17 -14.22 -13.18 -4.75
N ALA A 18 -13.95 -14.32 -4.13
CA ALA A 18 -12.60 -14.87 -3.97
C ALA A 18 -11.95 -15.15 -5.33
N ALA A 19 -12.66 -15.79 -6.25
CA ALA A 19 -12.17 -16.02 -7.60
C ALA A 19 -11.94 -14.71 -8.39
N HIS A 20 -12.77 -13.68 -8.17
CA HIS A 20 -12.57 -12.37 -8.81
C HIS A 20 -11.32 -11.68 -8.27
N LEU A 21 -11.12 -11.68 -6.94
CA LEU A 21 -9.94 -11.11 -6.29
C LEU A 21 -8.65 -11.81 -6.76
N LEU A 22 -8.67 -13.16 -6.82
CA LEU A 22 -7.54 -13.96 -7.29
C LEU A 22 -7.16 -13.61 -8.74
N ARG A 23 -8.14 -13.57 -9.65
CA ARG A 23 -7.88 -13.19 -11.05
C ARG A 23 -7.28 -11.79 -11.19
N ALA A 24 -7.80 -10.80 -10.46
CA ALA A 24 -7.28 -9.45 -10.48
C ALA A 24 -5.82 -9.39 -10.01
N ALA A 25 -5.53 -10.02 -8.87
CA ALA A 25 -4.19 -10.03 -8.29
C ALA A 25 -3.19 -10.83 -9.12
N SER A 26 -3.62 -11.95 -9.74
CA SER A 26 -2.78 -12.74 -10.63
C SER A 26 -2.49 -12.04 -11.96
N ALA A 27 -3.45 -11.27 -12.49
CA ALA A 27 -3.29 -10.57 -13.75
C ALA A 27 -2.42 -9.30 -13.61
N HIS A 28 -2.71 -8.49 -12.59
CA HIS A 28 -2.17 -7.14 -12.46
C HIS A 28 -1.27 -6.94 -11.24
N GLY A 29 -1.33 -7.81 -10.23
CA GLY A 29 -0.72 -7.56 -8.91
C GLY A 29 -1.40 -6.43 -8.13
N PHE A 30 -2.46 -5.85 -8.69
CA PHE A 30 -3.22 -4.73 -8.15
C PHE A 30 -4.72 -5.01 -8.27
N VAL A 31 -5.48 -4.54 -7.29
CA VAL A 31 -6.94 -4.59 -7.27
C VAL A 31 -7.48 -3.42 -6.45
N PHE A 32 -8.60 -2.84 -6.87
CA PHE A 32 -9.37 -1.96 -6.00
C PHE A 32 -10.35 -2.76 -5.16
N VAL A 33 -10.46 -2.44 -3.87
CA VAL A 33 -11.47 -3.02 -2.98
C VAL A 33 -12.50 -1.96 -2.58
N SER A 34 -13.77 -2.34 -2.61
CA SER A 34 -14.90 -1.49 -2.23
C SER A 34 -15.73 -2.14 -1.10
N ASN A 35 -16.67 -1.38 -0.53
CA ASN A 35 -17.58 -1.83 0.53
C ASN A 35 -16.89 -2.35 1.80
N TYR A 36 -15.71 -1.82 2.10
CA TYR A 36 -14.88 -2.13 3.27
C TYR A 36 -15.32 -1.40 4.54
N GLY A 37 -16.33 -0.52 4.48
CA GLY A 37 -16.68 0.45 5.51
C GLY A 37 -17.09 -0.15 6.87
N ALA A 38 -17.53 -1.41 6.92
CA ALA A 38 -17.78 -2.11 8.16
C ALA A 38 -16.50 -2.36 8.98
N ILE A 39 -15.36 -2.54 8.31
CA ILE A 39 -14.05 -2.78 8.93
C ILE A 39 -13.30 -1.46 9.11
N LEU A 40 -13.20 -0.65 8.05
CA LEU A 40 -12.51 0.63 8.03
C LEU A 40 -13.45 1.74 7.54
N PRO A 41 -14.17 2.44 8.43
CA PRO A 41 -15.07 3.52 8.05
C PRO A 41 -14.36 4.63 7.27
N PRO A 42 -14.92 5.11 6.14
CA PRO A 42 -14.27 6.11 5.27
C PRO A 42 -13.89 7.42 5.98
N HIS A 43 -14.64 7.84 7.01
CA HIS A 43 -14.31 9.06 7.74
C HIS A 43 -12.96 8.98 8.47
N HIS A 44 -12.50 7.77 8.88
CA HIS A 44 -11.15 7.60 9.44
C HIS A 44 -10.07 7.88 8.40
N VAL A 45 -10.31 7.48 7.15
CA VAL A 45 -9.38 7.78 6.04
C VAL A 45 -9.29 9.29 5.82
N CYS A 46 -10.43 10.00 5.82
CA CYS A 46 -10.47 11.46 5.70
C CYS A 46 -9.69 12.14 6.83
N GLN A 47 -9.92 11.73 8.09
CA GLN A 47 -9.18 12.26 9.24
C GLN A 47 -7.67 12.06 9.10
N MET A 48 -7.23 10.89 8.64
CA MET A 48 -5.80 10.64 8.44
C MET A 48 -5.19 11.52 7.34
N PHE A 49 -5.92 11.84 6.27
CA PHE A 49 -5.46 12.82 5.29
C PHE A 49 -5.34 14.24 5.87
N GLU A 50 -6.25 14.65 6.75
CA GLU A 50 -6.15 15.94 7.46
C GLU A 50 -4.92 15.99 8.35
N LEU A 51 -4.66 14.94 9.12
CA LEU A 51 -3.47 14.83 9.97
C LEU A 51 -2.18 14.79 9.16
N SER A 52 -2.17 14.05 8.06
CA SER A 52 -1.05 14.00 7.12
C SER A 52 -0.73 15.39 6.56
N ARG A 53 -1.75 16.14 6.14
CA ARG A 53 -1.59 17.51 5.64
C ARG A 53 -1.04 18.43 6.74
N ALA A 54 -1.62 18.41 7.94
CA ALA A 54 -1.17 19.23 9.05
C ALA A 54 0.31 18.97 9.41
N PHE A 55 0.74 17.70 9.36
CA PHE A 55 2.13 17.33 9.59
C PHE A 55 3.05 17.86 8.47
N PHE A 56 2.78 17.59 7.21
CA PHE A 56 3.69 17.98 6.12
C PHE A 56 3.73 19.49 5.88
N GLN A 57 2.66 20.22 6.20
CA GLN A 57 2.63 21.68 6.16
C GLN A 57 3.33 22.34 7.37
N SER A 58 3.69 21.59 8.40
CA SER A 58 4.42 22.14 9.55
C SER A 58 5.86 22.52 9.16
N PRO A 59 6.49 23.44 9.92
CA PRO A 59 7.89 23.82 9.71
C PRO A 59 8.83 22.60 9.71
N ARG A 60 9.94 22.73 8.97
CA ARG A 60 10.94 21.65 8.86
C ARG A 60 11.46 21.19 10.23
N GLU A 61 11.63 22.12 11.15
CA GLU A 61 12.12 21.88 12.50
C GLU A 61 11.18 20.95 13.27
N VAL A 62 9.86 21.12 13.12
CA VAL A 62 8.83 20.26 13.72
C VAL A 62 8.87 18.85 13.12
N LYS A 63 9.03 18.74 11.81
CA LYS A 63 9.18 17.44 11.14
C LYS A 63 10.47 16.74 11.59
N ALA A 64 11.55 17.48 11.75
CA ALA A 64 12.85 16.98 12.16
C ALA A 64 12.93 16.57 13.64
N GLU A 65 11.92 16.87 14.48
CA GLU A 65 11.85 16.34 15.87
C GLU A 65 11.85 14.80 15.89
N CYS A 66 11.34 14.16 14.84
CA CYS A 66 11.25 12.71 14.70
C CYS A 66 11.99 12.24 13.43
N PRO A 67 13.33 12.30 13.39
CA PRO A 67 14.10 11.97 12.21
C PRO A 67 14.01 10.48 11.89
N TYR A 68 14.22 10.13 10.62
CA TYR A 68 14.17 8.76 10.15
C TYR A 68 15.22 7.87 10.82
N GLN A 69 14.77 6.77 11.39
CA GLN A 69 15.58 5.73 12.01
C GLN A 69 15.65 4.52 11.07
N LYS A 70 16.72 4.42 10.28
CA LYS A 70 16.88 3.38 9.25
C LYS A 70 16.66 1.96 9.79
N GLY A 71 17.21 1.63 10.98
CA GLY A 71 17.12 0.29 11.56
C GLY A 71 15.71 -0.09 12.04
N LYS A 72 14.81 0.88 12.22
CA LYS A 72 13.41 0.68 12.63
C LYS A 72 12.41 1.01 11.53
N ASN A 73 12.87 1.61 10.43
CA ASN A 73 12.01 2.14 9.37
C ASN A 73 10.92 3.10 9.90
N GLN A 74 11.26 3.99 10.82
CA GLN A 74 10.35 4.91 11.52
C GLN A 74 10.85 6.36 11.43
N GLY A 75 9.92 7.33 11.47
CA GLY A 75 10.22 8.75 11.49
C GLY A 75 10.13 9.44 10.12
N TRP A 76 10.56 10.70 10.09
CA TRP A 76 10.46 11.57 8.92
C TRP A 76 11.60 11.38 7.94
N VAL A 77 11.21 11.05 6.70
CA VAL A 77 12.09 11.00 5.52
C VAL A 77 11.88 12.28 4.74
N GLY A 78 12.90 13.14 4.74
CA GLY A 78 12.86 14.40 4.00
C GLY A 78 12.98 14.24 2.48
N MET A 79 12.76 15.35 1.78
CA MET A 79 12.90 15.42 0.32
C MET A 79 14.27 14.88 -0.14
N HIS A 80 14.29 14.02 -1.17
CA HIS A 80 15.49 13.40 -1.74
C HIS A 80 16.28 12.49 -0.80
N ALA A 81 15.78 12.18 0.39
CA ALA A 81 16.49 11.32 1.35
C ALA A 81 16.35 9.81 1.04
N GLU A 82 15.39 9.44 0.22
CA GLU A 82 15.17 8.07 -0.23
C GLU A 82 15.39 7.97 -1.75
N THR A 83 15.96 6.86 -2.21
CA THR A 83 16.16 6.57 -3.64
C THR A 83 15.69 5.15 -3.89
N LEU A 84 14.51 4.99 -4.49
CA LEU A 84 13.91 3.67 -4.74
C LEU A 84 14.48 3.00 -5.99
N ASP A 85 14.86 3.77 -7.00
CA ASP A 85 15.51 3.26 -8.21
C ASP A 85 16.89 3.90 -8.43
N PRO A 86 17.93 3.46 -7.69
CA PRO A 86 19.25 4.06 -7.78
C PRO A 86 19.95 3.87 -9.14
N LYS A 87 19.41 3.00 -10.01
CA LYS A 87 19.98 2.79 -11.35
C LYS A 87 19.53 3.87 -12.34
N SER A 88 18.34 4.41 -12.16
CA SER A 88 17.73 5.38 -13.09
C SER A 88 17.74 6.81 -12.56
N GLN A 89 17.90 7.01 -11.25
CA GLN A 89 17.82 8.31 -10.61
C GLN A 89 19.20 8.90 -10.33
N LYS A 90 19.37 10.19 -10.63
CA LYS A 90 20.55 10.97 -10.20
C LYS A 90 20.37 11.59 -8.82
N ARG A 91 19.13 11.86 -8.44
CA ARG A 91 18.74 12.39 -7.14
C ARG A 91 17.70 11.47 -6.52
N GLY A 92 17.56 11.54 -5.20
CA GLY A 92 16.50 10.82 -4.49
C GLY A 92 15.09 11.30 -4.88
N ASP A 93 14.12 10.55 -4.45
CA ASP A 93 12.70 10.76 -4.76
C ASP A 93 12.19 12.15 -4.38
N PHE A 94 11.32 12.71 -5.20
CA PHE A 94 10.64 13.99 -4.96
C PHE A 94 9.43 13.81 -4.03
N LYS A 95 9.69 13.37 -2.82
CA LYS A 95 8.66 13.18 -1.80
C LYS A 95 9.21 13.38 -0.40
N GLU A 96 8.30 13.65 0.51
CA GLU A 96 8.52 13.44 1.93
C GLU A 96 7.67 12.26 2.41
N ALA A 97 8.11 11.59 3.46
CA ALA A 97 7.35 10.54 4.10
C ALA A 97 7.45 10.62 5.63
N PHE A 98 6.44 10.11 6.33
CA PHE A 98 6.51 9.86 7.76
C PHE A 98 6.06 8.43 8.03
N ASN A 99 6.98 7.62 8.55
CA ASN A 99 6.74 6.22 8.84
C ASN A 99 6.37 6.04 10.31
N ILE A 100 5.25 5.38 10.55
CA ILE A 100 4.76 5.04 11.88
C ILE A 100 4.79 3.52 12.00
N GLY A 101 5.61 3.02 12.94
CA GLY A 101 5.74 1.60 13.20
C GLY A 101 4.46 0.97 13.76
N GLU A 102 4.47 -0.33 13.87
CA GLU A 102 3.34 -1.10 14.35
C GLU A 102 3.02 -0.78 15.81
N TYR A 103 1.74 -0.47 16.08
CA TYR A 103 1.23 -0.33 17.45
C TYR A 103 1.06 -1.71 18.08
N THR A 104 1.88 -2.03 19.06
CA THR A 104 1.78 -3.27 19.87
C THR A 104 1.13 -3.01 21.23
N GLY A 105 0.77 -1.76 21.52
CA GLY A 105 0.17 -1.29 22.75
C GLY A 105 -0.72 -0.08 22.47
N GLU A 106 -1.03 0.69 23.53
CA GLU A 106 -1.94 1.84 23.46
C GLU A 106 -1.30 3.10 22.84
N CYS A 107 0.03 3.16 22.81
CA CYS A 107 0.79 4.31 22.32
C CYS A 107 1.66 3.94 21.12
N ALA A 108 2.03 4.96 20.35
CA ALA A 108 2.96 4.82 19.23
C ALA A 108 4.29 4.19 19.68
N PRO A 109 4.89 3.30 18.86
CA PRO A 109 6.18 2.66 19.16
C PRO A 109 7.37 3.64 19.05
N GLN A 110 7.10 4.90 18.73
CA GLN A 110 8.08 5.95 18.48
C GLN A 110 7.56 7.31 18.93
N PRO A 111 8.42 8.32 19.13
CA PRO A 111 7.98 9.69 19.33
C PRO A 111 7.15 10.19 18.15
N LEU A 112 6.07 10.91 18.43
CA LEU A 112 5.26 11.58 17.43
C LEU A 112 5.55 13.08 17.42
N PRO A 113 5.65 13.72 16.24
CA PRO A 113 5.83 15.17 16.13
C PRO A 113 4.59 15.91 16.63
N ALA A 114 4.75 17.17 17.00
CA ALA A 114 3.70 17.97 17.63
C ALA A 114 2.33 17.94 16.94
N PRO A 115 2.22 18.00 15.58
CA PRO A 115 0.91 17.91 14.89
C PRO A 115 0.21 16.56 15.01
N LEU A 116 0.94 15.46 15.23
CA LEU A 116 0.38 14.10 15.30
C LEU A 116 0.20 13.61 16.75
N ARG A 117 1.00 14.11 17.68
CA ARG A 117 1.00 13.67 19.09
C ARG A 117 -0.38 13.67 19.77
N PRO A 118 -1.24 14.69 19.61
CA PRO A 118 -2.58 14.68 20.21
C PRO A 118 -3.51 13.59 19.67
N TYR A 119 -3.15 12.95 18.54
CA TYR A 119 -3.96 12.00 17.81
C TYR A 119 -3.39 10.58 17.85
N ASP A 120 -2.55 10.29 18.85
CA ASP A 120 -1.88 9.00 19.00
C ASP A 120 -2.87 7.83 19.00
N ALA A 121 -3.94 7.90 19.81
CA ALA A 121 -4.98 6.89 19.85
C ALA A 121 -5.71 6.69 18.51
N GLN A 122 -5.95 7.78 17.75
CA GLN A 122 -6.57 7.72 16.41
C GLN A 122 -5.66 7.05 15.38
N LEU A 123 -4.36 7.32 15.44
CA LEU A 123 -3.35 6.67 14.60
C LEU A 123 -3.30 5.17 14.87
N GLY A 124 -3.28 4.77 16.16
CA GLY A 124 -3.32 3.37 16.56
C GLY A 124 -4.60 2.66 16.11
N LEU A 125 -5.77 3.30 16.30
CA LEU A 125 -7.05 2.78 15.84
C LEU A 125 -7.08 2.62 14.30
N PHE A 126 -6.56 3.59 13.57
CA PHE A 126 -6.50 3.52 12.11
C PHE A 126 -5.61 2.35 11.64
N GLN A 127 -4.42 2.18 12.24
CA GLN A 127 -3.56 1.02 11.94
C GLN A 127 -4.25 -0.31 12.27
N ALA A 128 -4.95 -0.41 13.40
CA ALA A 128 -5.67 -1.63 13.78
C ALA A 128 -6.75 -1.98 12.75
N ARG A 129 -7.47 -0.98 12.23
CA ARG A 129 -8.48 -1.16 11.18
C ARG A 129 -7.88 -1.50 9.82
N CYS A 130 -6.74 -0.88 9.45
CA CYS A 130 -5.99 -1.27 8.25
C CYS A 130 -5.56 -2.73 8.33
N HIS A 131 -5.03 -3.15 9.48
CA HIS A 131 -4.63 -4.53 9.70
C HIS A 131 -5.81 -5.51 9.59
N ALA A 132 -6.95 -5.18 10.22
CA ALA A 132 -8.16 -5.99 10.13
C ALA A 132 -8.66 -6.12 8.68
N LEU A 133 -8.58 -5.06 7.88
CA LEU A 133 -8.91 -5.12 6.46
C LEU A 133 -7.92 -5.98 5.68
N CYS A 134 -6.61 -5.89 5.98
CA CYS A 134 -5.61 -6.78 5.39
C CYS A 134 -5.89 -8.25 5.72
N ALA A 135 -6.17 -8.58 6.98
CA ALA A 135 -6.50 -9.94 7.41
C ALA A 135 -7.75 -10.47 6.66
N HIS A 136 -8.79 -9.64 6.53
CA HIS A 136 -9.98 -9.97 5.78
C HIS A 136 -9.70 -10.25 4.28
N ILE A 137 -8.87 -9.43 3.63
CA ILE A 137 -8.47 -9.65 2.23
C ILE A 137 -7.63 -10.92 2.10
N LEU A 138 -6.75 -11.18 3.07
CA LEU A 138 -5.92 -12.39 3.12
C LEU A 138 -6.75 -13.65 3.33
N ASP A 139 -7.85 -13.60 4.12
CA ASP A 139 -8.81 -14.70 4.24
C ASP A 139 -9.53 -14.96 2.91
N ILE A 140 -9.86 -13.92 2.14
CA ILE A 140 -10.45 -14.07 0.80
C ILE A 140 -9.45 -14.75 -0.15
N PHE A 141 -8.15 -14.42 -0.09
CA PHE A 141 -7.12 -15.13 -0.86
C PHE A 141 -6.99 -16.59 -0.43
N GLY A 142 -7.03 -16.88 0.89
CA GLY A 142 -7.02 -18.24 1.38
C GLY A 142 -8.20 -19.08 0.90
N LEU A 143 -9.39 -18.47 0.84
CA LEU A 143 -10.58 -19.09 0.25
C LEU A 143 -10.39 -19.32 -1.26
N ALA A 144 -9.86 -18.33 -2.00
CA ALA A 144 -9.63 -18.41 -3.43
C ALA A 144 -8.60 -19.47 -3.84
N LEU A 145 -7.62 -19.70 -2.97
CA LEU A 145 -6.57 -20.71 -3.16
C LEU A 145 -6.98 -22.11 -2.66
N GLU A 146 -8.23 -22.26 -2.21
CA GLU A 146 -8.80 -23.56 -1.77
C GLU A 146 -7.89 -24.29 -0.76
N ILE A 147 -7.29 -23.53 0.16
CA ILE A 147 -6.39 -24.08 1.16
C ILE A 147 -7.14 -25.11 2.01
N PRO A 148 -6.62 -26.35 2.17
CA PRO A 148 -7.29 -27.38 2.95
C PRO A 148 -7.51 -26.96 4.41
N ALA A 149 -8.66 -27.31 4.98
CA ALA A 149 -8.98 -26.98 6.38
C ALA A 149 -7.97 -27.59 7.36
N SER A 150 -7.41 -28.76 7.05
CA SER A 150 -6.34 -29.40 7.81
C SER A 150 -5.03 -28.60 7.86
N GLU A 151 -4.83 -27.70 6.90
CA GLU A 151 -3.64 -26.86 6.78
C GLU A 151 -3.88 -25.41 7.26
N GLY A 152 -5.08 -25.11 7.77
CA GLY A 152 -5.46 -23.77 8.25
C GLY A 152 -6.59 -23.09 7.44
N GLY A 153 -6.97 -23.68 6.30
CA GLY A 153 -8.10 -23.21 5.50
C GLY A 153 -7.95 -21.78 4.99
N ALA A 154 -9.07 -21.09 4.87
CA ALA A 154 -9.09 -19.68 4.40
C ALA A 154 -8.20 -18.76 5.24
N SER A 155 -8.06 -19.00 6.55
CA SER A 155 -7.29 -18.16 7.46
C SER A 155 -5.78 -18.46 7.48
N TRP A 156 -5.28 -19.29 6.57
CA TRP A 156 -3.86 -19.68 6.53
C TRP A 156 -2.91 -18.47 6.48
N PHE A 157 -3.23 -17.47 5.67
CA PHE A 157 -2.45 -16.24 5.61
C PHE A 157 -2.69 -15.35 6.83
N ALA A 158 -3.96 -15.12 7.21
CA ALA A 158 -4.30 -14.24 8.33
C ALA A 158 -3.68 -14.69 9.66
N GLN A 159 -3.59 -16.01 9.91
CA GLN A 159 -2.88 -16.56 11.07
C GLN A 159 -1.41 -16.18 11.12
N ARG A 160 -0.75 -16.00 9.97
CA ARG A 160 0.65 -15.57 9.87
C ARG A 160 0.84 -14.07 10.00
N HIS A 161 -0.28 -13.33 10.14
CA HIS A 161 -0.35 -11.90 10.36
C HIS A 161 -1.02 -11.56 11.69
N ASP A 162 -1.27 -12.54 12.55
CA ASP A 162 -1.92 -12.32 13.83
C ASP A 162 -0.99 -11.58 14.80
N ARG A 163 -1.20 -10.27 14.93
CA ARG A 163 -0.41 -9.37 15.79
C ARG A 163 -0.45 -9.76 17.27
N SER A 164 -1.42 -10.58 17.70
CA SER A 164 -1.45 -11.10 19.07
C SER A 164 -0.36 -12.16 19.33
N ALA A 165 0.13 -12.80 18.28
CA ALA A 165 1.14 -13.84 18.34
C ALA A 165 2.59 -13.29 18.34
N GLY A 166 2.81 -12.05 17.89
CA GLY A 166 4.15 -11.46 17.86
C GLY A 166 4.24 -10.18 17.04
N PRO A 167 5.44 -9.60 16.95
CA PRO A 167 5.67 -8.40 16.16
C PRO A 167 5.69 -8.71 14.65
N SER A 168 5.43 -7.70 13.86
CA SER A 168 5.62 -7.69 12.40
C SER A 168 6.33 -6.42 11.95
N GLY A 169 6.82 -6.41 10.72
CA GLY A 169 7.38 -5.21 10.12
C GLY A 169 6.34 -4.24 9.54
N SER A 170 5.06 -4.36 9.92
CA SER A 170 3.98 -3.54 9.37
C SER A 170 4.17 -2.05 9.69
N ILE A 171 3.93 -1.20 8.68
CA ILE A 171 4.18 0.25 8.75
C ILE A 171 3.00 1.01 8.16
N LEU A 172 2.54 2.05 8.85
CA LEU A 172 1.73 3.11 8.26
C LEU A 172 2.63 4.22 7.77
N ARG A 173 2.60 4.50 6.47
CA ARG A 173 3.41 5.53 5.83
C ARG A 173 2.51 6.65 5.30
N LEU A 174 2.69 7.85 5.84
CA LEU A 174 2.13 9.08 5.27
C LEU A 174 3.08 9.59 4.19
N LEU A 175 2.56 10.03 3.05
CA LEU A 175 3.34 10.43 1.88
C LEU A 175 2.86 11.79 1.37
N TYR A 176 3.83 12.65 1.05
CA TYR A 176 3.61 13.97 0.50
C TYR A 176 4.50 14.21 -0.73
N TYR A 177 3.89 14.59 -1.81
CA TYR A 177 4.53 14.95 -3.07
C TYR A 177 4.20 16.42 -3.36
N PRO A 178 5.13 17.34 -3.14
CA PRO A 178 4.86 18.77 -3.31
C PRO A 178 4.62 19.13 -4.77
N ALA A 179 3.89 20.23 -4.96
CA ALA A 179 3.65 20.87 -6.24
C ALA A 179 4.92 21.57 -6.76
N LEU A 180 5.99 20.79 -6.99
CA LEU A 180 7.26 21.28 -7.53
C LEU A 180 7.49 20.68 -8.91
N PRO A 181 8.00 21.48 -9.88
CA PRO A 181 8.38 20.95 -11.17
C PRO A 181 9.65 20.09 -11.06
N PRO A 182 9.82 19.10 -11.95
CA PRO A 182 11.10 18.42 -12.10
C PRO A 182 12.16 19.42 -12.56
N VAL A 183 13.38 19.26 -12.08
CA VAL A 183 14.56 20.08 -12.46
C VAL A 183 15.40 19.35 -13.49
N ASP A 184 15.42 18.02 -13.44
CA ASP A 184 16.16 17.13 -14.34
C ASP A 184 15.21 16.09 -14.96
N SER A 185 15.50 15.62 -16.15
CA SER A 185 14.68 14.61 -16.86
C SER A 185 14.67 13.25 -16.16
N THR A 186 15.59 13.03 -15.24
CA THR A 186 15.65 11.81 -14.40
C THR A 186 14.91 11.95 -13.07
N ASP A 187 14.35 13.13 -12.80
CA ASP A 187 13.58 13.35 -11.57
C ASP A 187 12.27 12.57 -11.59
N ILE A 188 11.96 11.95 -10.47
CA ILE A 188 10.76 11.15 -10.30
C ILE A 188 10.21 11.37 -8.88
N ARG A 189 8.88 11.30 -8.70
CA ARG A 189 8.25 11.43 -7.38
C ARG A 189 8.50 10.22 -6.48
N ALA A 190 8.46 9.01 -7.04
CA ALA A 190 8.93 7.79 -6.39
C ALA A 190 9.45 6.83 -7.45
N GLY A 191 10.69 6.34 -7.31
CA GLY A 191 11.36 5.44 -8.24
C GLY A 191 10.65 4.10 -8.38
N ALA A 192 10.99 3.36 -9.45
CA ALA A 192 10.42 2.05 -9.73
C ALA A 192 10.83 1.04 -8.67
N HIS A 193 9.86 0.35 -8.04
CA HIS A 193 10.07 -0.65 -7.00
C HIS A 193 8.89 -1.60 -6.89
N SER A 194 9.06 -2.70 -6.18
CA SER A 194 8.01 -3.54 -5.61
C SER A 194 7.98 -3.40 -4.09
N ASP A 195 6.86 -3.74 -3.46
CA ASP A 195 6.73 -3.73 -2.01
C ASP A 195 7.18 -5.07 -1.42
N TYR A 196 7.90 -5.03 -0.30
CA TYR A 196 8.45 -6.25 0.33
C TYR A 196 7.41 -7.11 1.04
N GLY A 197 6.35 -6.49 1.62
CA GLY A 197 5.37 -7.16 2.48
C GLY A 197 4.47 -8.17 1.78
N SER A 198 3.36 -8.49 2.45
CA SER A 198 2.32 -9.36 1.88
C SER A 198 1.38 -8.58 0.99
N ILE A 199 0.73 -7.57 1.52
CA ILE A 199 -0.14 -6.65 0.77
C ILE A 199 0.03 -5.23 1.27
N THR A 200 -0.21 -4.26 0.40
CA THR A 200 -0.23 -2.83 0.72
C THR A 200 -1.63 -2.28 0.48
N LEU A 201 -2.17 -1.57 1.47
CA LEU A 201 -3.36 -0.74 1.29
C LEU A 201 -2.89 0.67 0.91
N LEU A 202 -3.17 1.11 -0.30
CA LEU A 202 -2.85 2.46 -0.75
C LEU A 202 -4.11 3.33 -0.78
N PHE A 203 -4.10 4.36 0.04
CA PHE A 203 -5.15 5.38 0.10
C PHE A 203 -4.75 6.57 -0.75
N GLN A 204 -5.64 6.97 -1.66
CA GLN A 204 -5.50 8.15 -2.51
C GLN A 204 -6.64 9.12 -2.20
N GLN A 205 -6.38 10.43 -2.29
CA GLN A 205 -7.45 11.42 -2.17
C GLN A 205 -8.38 11.29 -3.39
N PRO A 206 -9.72 11.23 -3.22
CA PRO A 206 -10.66 10.93 -4.32
C PRO A 206 -10.57 11.87 -5.51
N ARG A 207 -10.23 13.14 -5.25
CA ARG A 207 -9.97 14.18 -6.25
C ARG A 207 -8.49 14.52 -6.38
N GLY A 208 -7.62 13.63 -5.85
CA GLY A 208 -6.17 13.87 -5.85
C GLY A 208 -5.57 13.76 -7.24
N GLN A 209 -4.39 14.35 -7.38
CA GLN A 209 -3.62 14.31 -8.62
C GLN A 209 -3.16 12.87 -8.92
N PRO A 210 -3.30 12.40 -10.18
CA PRO A 210 -2.75 11.11 -10.61
C PRO A 210 -1.21 11.13 -10.57
N GLY A 211 -0.59 10.00 -10.80
CA GLY A 211 0.87 9.88 -10.88
C GLY A 211 1.38 8.46 -10.65
N LEU A 212 0.58 7.58 -10.04
CA LEU A 212 0.94 6.18 -9.90
C LEU A 212 0.88 5.48 -11.25
N GLU A 213 1.94 4.76 -11.59
CA GLU A 213 2.03 3.89 -12.77
C GLU A 213 2.48 2.50 -12.35
N ILE A 214 1.94 1.48 -13.00
CA ILE A 214 2.37 0.08 -12.87
C ILE A 214 3.08 -0.38 -14.13
N LEU A 215 4.05 -1.29 -13.97
CA LEU A 215 4.70 -1.96 -15.09
C LEU A 215 3.85 -3.17 -15.51
N THR A 216 3.27 -3.11 -16.71
CA THR A 216 2.45 -4.21 -17.25
C THR A 216 3.32 -5.40 -17.65
N HIS A 217 2.70 -6.56 -17.85
CA HIS A 217 3.39 -7.76 -18.38
C HIS A 217 4.03 -7.54 -19.76
N GLU A 218 3.53 -6.56 -20.53
CA GLU A 218 4.14 -6.15 -21.81
C GLU A 218 5.38 -5.26 -21.64
N GLY A 219 5.82 -4.99 -20.41
CA GLY A 219 6.94 -4.10 -20.13
C GLY A 219 6.62 -2.61 -20.33
N LYS A 220 5.34 -2.22 -20.34
CA LYS A 220 4.90 -0.83 -20.51
C LYS A 220 4.40 -0.24 -19.21
N TRP A 221 4.68 1.03 -18.98
CA TRP A 221 4.11 1.78 -17.89
C TRP A 221 2.67 2.19 -18.19
N ALA A 222 1.75 1.85 -17.29
CA ALA A 222 0.33 2.18 -17.39
C ALA A 222 -0.12 2.99 -16.16
N PRO A 223 -0.75 4.16 -16.35
CA PRO A 223 -1.24 4.95 -15.22
C PRO A 223 -2.41 4.26 -14.52
N VAL A 224 -2.41 4.35 -13.19
CA VAL A 224 -3.46 3.84 -12.32
C VAL A 224 -4.47 4.95 -12.04
N PRO A 225 -5.78 4.72 -12.20
CA PRO A 225 -6.80 5.71 -11.86
C PRO A 225 -6.80 5.99 -10.35
N VAL A 226 -7.16 7.23 -9.95
CA VAL A 226 -7.22 7.61 -8.54
C VAL A 226 -8.49 7.08 -7.89
N ASN A 227 -9.65 7.29 -8.54
CA ASN A 227 -10.96 6.87 -8.05
C ASN A 227 -11.80 6.33 -9.21
N PRO A 228 -11.68 5.04 -9.54
CA PRO A 228 -12.33 4.46 -10.71
C PRO A 228 -13.86 4.38 -10.60
N THR A 229 -14.42 4.43 -9.39
CA THR A 229 -15.87 4.39 -9.17
C THR A 229 -16.52 5.77 -9.20
N GLY A 230 -15.75 6.84 -9.01
CA GLY A 230 -16.27 8.19 -8.82
C GLY A 230 -16.94 8.42 -7.46
N ASP A 231 -16.99 7.42 -6.58
CA ASP A 231 -17.53 7.57 -5.23
C ASP A 231 -16.50 8.32 -4.35
N GLU A 232 -16.84 9.56 -3.99
CA GLU A 232 -15.98 10.38 -3.14
C GLU A 232 -16.21 10.17 -1.64
N ALA A 233 -17.38 9.67 -1.27
CA ALA A 233 -17.73 9.42 0.12
C ALA A 233 -17.10 8.13 0.66
N ALA A 234 -16.99 7.11 -0.21
CA ALA A 234 -16.35 5.84 0.09
C ALA A 234 -15.49 5.37 -1.10
N PRO A 235 -14.41 6.08 -1.42
CA PRO A 235 -13.55 5.75 -2.55
C PRO A 235 -12.94 4.36 -2.36
N PRO A 236 -12.81 3.56 -3.44
CA PRO A 236 -12.18 2.25 -3.32
C PRO A 236 -10.71 2.39 -2.92
N ILE A 237 -10.24 1.46 -2.10
CA ILE A 237 -8.84 1.37 -1.68
C ILE A 237 -8.09 0.55 -2.72
N LEU A 238 -6.95 1.06 -3.19
CA LEU A 238 -6.06 0.28 -4.04
C LEU A 238 -5.23 -0.68 -3.16
N VAL A 239 -5.23 -1.95 -3.54
CA VAL A 239 -4.45 -3.00 -2.88
C VAL A 239 -3.46 -3.56 -3.88
N ASN A 240 -2.19 -3.67 -3.48
CA ASN A 240 -1.19 -4.38 -4.26
C ASN A 240 -0.55 -5.53 -3.48
N ILE A 241 -0.14 -6.54 -4.23
CA ILE A 241 0.59 -7.70 -3.74
C ILE A 241 2.04 -7.31 -3.56
N GLY A 242 2.63 -7.71 -2.44
CA GLY A 242 4.05 -7.58 -2.17
C GLY A 242 4.84 -8.87 -2.41
N ASP A 243 6.16 -8.77 -2.31
CA ASP A 243 7.09 -9.84 -2.66
C ASP A 243 6.90 -11.09 -1.80
N LEU A 244 6.59 -10.94 -0.50
CA LEU A 244 6.38 -12.07 0.40
C LEU A 244 5.14 -12.90 0.02
N LEU A 245 4.01 -12.25 -0.30
CA LEU A 245 2.81 -12.97 -0.71
C LEU A 245 2.99 -13.60 -2.10
N SER A 246 3.70 -12.92 -3.00
CA SER A 246 4.10 -13.48 -4.29
C SER A 246 4.97 -14.72 -4.11
N TYR A 247 5.95 -14.66 -3.20
CA TYR A 247 6.81 -15.80 -2.89
C TYR A 247 6.03 -17.01 -2.33
N TRP A 248 5.13 -16.80 -1.36
CA TRP A 248 4.30 -17.87 -0.80
C TRP A 248 3.43 -18.57 -1.83
N THR A 249 3.03 -17.84 -2.88
CA THR A 249 2.15 -18.36 -3.94
C THR A 249 2.90 -18.73 -5.22
N ASP A 250 4.23 -18.88 -5.14
CA ASP A 250 5.12 -19.22 -6.28
C ASP A 250 4.86 -18.33 -7.51
N GLY A 251 4.65 -17.03 -7.28
CA GLY A 251 4.40 -16.03 -8.31
C GLY A 251 2.98 -16.05 -8.91
N LEU A 252 2.06 -16.87 -8.39
CA LEU A 252 0.65 -16.87 -8.80
C LEU A 252 0.03 -15.49 -8.53
N LEU A 253 0.25 -14.93 -7.34
CA LEU A 253 -0.07 -13.55 -7.02
C LEU A 253 1.14 -12.68 -7.36
N LYS A 254 0.97 -11.70 -8.23
CA LYS A 254 2.11 -10.94 -8.77
C LYS A 254 2.50 -9.77 -7.88
N SER A 255 3.76 -9.71 -7.46
CA SER A 255 4.34 -8.47 -6.95
C SER A 255 4.75 -7.59 -8.14
N THR A 256 3.98 -6.55 -8.41
CA THR A 256 4.12 -5.75 -9.62
C THR A 256 4.90 -4.47 -9.35
N VAL A 257 5.93 -4.23 -10.16
CA VAL A 257 6.74 -3.01 -10.10
C VAL A 257 5.88 -1.79 -10.41
N HIS A 258 6.01 -0.77 -9.60
CA HIS A 258 5.26 0.48 -9.72
C HIS A 258 6.13 1.69 -9.39
N ARG A 259 5.69 2.88 -9.80
CA ARG A 259 6.38 4.16 -9.59
C ARG A 259 5.40 5.32 -9.49
N VAL A 260 5.84 6.47 -8.99
CA VAL A 260 5.06 7.70 -9.01
C VAL A 260 5.79 8.76 -9.84
N VAL A 261 5.14 9.21 -10.90
CA VAL A 261 5.70 10.20 -11.84
C VAL A 261 5.10 11.59 -11.60
N PHE A 262 5.77 12.60 -12.13
CA PHE A 262 5.17 13.94 -12.24
C PHE A 262 3.98 13.90 -13.19
N PRO A 263 2.91 14.66 -12.93
CA PRO A 263 1.77 14.72 -13.82
C PRO A 263 2.21 15.29 -15.18
N LYS A 264 1.68 14.71 -16.24
CA LYS A 264 1.83 15.25 -17.60
C LYS A 264 0.70 16.25 -17.81
N GLU A 265 0.90 17.49 -17.45
CA GLU A 265 -0.09 18.53 -17.74
C GLU A 265 0.03 18.99 -19.20
N ALA A 266 -1.12 19.11 -19.85
CA ALA A 266 -1.25 19.81 -21.13
C ALA A 266 -1.05 21.31 -20.87
N GLY A 267 0.19 21.82 -21.00
CA GLY A 267 0.49 23.25 -20.81
C GLY A 267 1.67 23.55 -19.87
N GLY A 268 2.35 22.56 -19.30
CA GLY A 268 3.58 22.77 -18.51
C GLY A 268 3.38 23.42 -17.14
N GLY A 269 2.17 23.33 -16.57
CA GLY A 269 1.88 23.83 -15.22
C GLY A 269 2.57 23.02 -14.14
N VAL A 270 2.83 23.65 -12.99
CA VAL A 270 3.22 22.96 -11.76
C VAL A 270 1.96 22.30 -11.22
N GLY A 271 1.96 20.96 -11.11
CA GLY A 271 0.82 20.23 -10.56
C GLY A 271 0.46 20.67 -9.12
N GLU A 272 -0.57 20.06 -8.56
CA GLU A 272 -0.97 20.28 -7.17
C GLU A 272 -0.19 19.38 -6.21
N ASP A 273 -0.19 19.74 -4.92
CA ASP A 273 0.27 18.88 -3.83
C ASP A 273 -0.51 17.57 -3.85
N ARG A 274 0.21 16.44 -3.79
CA ARG A 274 -0.40 15.12 -3.72
C ARG A 274 -0.09 14.48 -2.38
N TYR A 275 -1.15 14.04 -1.71
CA TYR A 275 -1.04 13.24 -0.49
C TYR A 275 -1.52 11.81 -0.77
N SER A 276 -0.84 10.85 -0.20
CA SER A 276 -1.28 9.45 -0.15
C SER A 276 -0.84 8.82 1.17
N MET A 277 -1.43 7.69 1.49
CA MET A 277 -1.03 6.91 2.65
C MET A 277 -0.92 5.45 2.23
N ALA A 278 0.09 4.75 2.73
CA ALA A 278 0.28 3.34 2.50
C ALA A 278 0.34 2.61 3.84
N TYR A 279 -0.44 1.54 3.98
CA TYR A 279 -0.27 0.59 5.07
C TYR A 279 0.37 -0.67 4.50
N PHE A 280 1.64 -0.85 4.81
CA PHE A 280 2.41 -2.03 4.43
C PHE A 280 2.14 -3.14 5.43
N CYS A 281 1.39 -4.15 5.03
CA CYS A 281 1.08 -5.31 5.86
C CYS A 281 2.16 -6.37 5.68
N HIS A 282 2.87 -6.67 6.76
CA HIS A 282 3.87 -7.72 6.82
C HIS A 282 3.37 -8.89 7.67
N PRO A 283 3.82 -10.11 7.39
CA PRO A 283 3.60 -11.23 8.30
C PRO A 283 4.41 -11.04 9.58
N LEU A 284 4.16 -11.89 10.56
CA LEU A 284 4.97 -11.97 11.77
C LEU A 284 6.45 -12.20 11.43
N ASP A 285 7.35 -11.64 12.22
CA ASP A 285 8.80 -11.71 11.98
C ASP A 285 9.35 -13.15 11.95
N ASP A 286 8.67 -14.07 12.65
CA ASP A 286 9.02 -15.51 12.70
C ASP A 286 8.21 -16.38 11.71
N ALA A 287 7.36 -15.76 10.88
CA ALA A 287 6.56 -16.48 9.90
C ALA A 287 7.43 -17.22 8.89
N LYS A 288 7.23 -18.54 8.78
CA LYS A 288 7.98 -19.37 7.84
C LYS A 288 7.53 -19.09 6.40
N LEU A 289 8.50 -18.83 5.53
CA LEU A 289 8.28 -18.68 4.10
C LEU A 289 8.27 -20.05 3.42
N VAL A 290 7.17 -20.79 3.60
CA VAL A 290 6.93 -22.09 2.97
C VAL A 290 5.85 -21.92 1.89
N PRO A 291 5.87 -22.69 0.80
CA PRO A 291 4.82 -22.65 -0.21
C PRO A 291 3.43 -22.81 0.41
N VAL A 292 2.47 -22.04 -0.04
CA VAL A 292 1.07 -22.20 0.38
C VAL A 292 0.56 -23.60 -0.03
N PRO A 293 -0.14 -24.34 0.85
CA PRO A 293 -0.64 -25.68 0.55
C PRO A 293 -1.92 -25.61 -0.31
N SER A 294 -1.78 -25.12 -1.54
CA SER A 294 -2.87 -24.96 -2.50
C SER A 294 -2.65 -25.82 -3.73
N GLN A 295 -3.75 -26.37 -4.26
CA GLN A 295 -3.77 -27.07 -5.54
C GLN A 295 -4.19 -26.15 -6.70
N VAL A 296 -4.54 -24.91 -6.41
CA VAL A 296 -4.96 -23.94 -7.41
C VAL A 296 -3.72 -23.48 -8.18
N THR A 297 -3.69 -23.84 -9.44
CA THR A 297 -2.71 -23.33 -10.40
C THR A 297 -3.43 -22.42 -11.39
N LEU A 298 -2.74 -21.41 -11.93
CA LEU A 298 -3.29 -20.71 -13.10
C LEU A 298 -3.46 -21.74 -14.23
N PRO A 299 -4.58 -21.68 -15.01
CA PRO A 299 -4.64 -22.44 -16.24
C PRO A 299 -3.39 -22.10 -17.04
N ASN A 300 -2.53 -23.13 -17.24
CA ASN A 300 -1.34 -22.97 -18.04
C ASN A 300 -1.72 -22.49 -19.43
N GLU A 301 -1.15 -21.35 -19.88
CA GLU A 301 -0.51 -21.43 -21.21
C GLU A 301 0.40 -20.24 -21.52
N ASP A 302 0.41 -19.13 -20.76
CA ASP A 302 1.18 -17.95 -21.21
C ASP A 302 2.16 -17.32 -20.20
N CYS A 303 2.52 -17.96 -19.11
CA CYS A 303 3.40 -17.36 -18.08
C CYS A 303 4.76 -18.05 -17.86
N ARG A 304 5.23 -18.82 -18.85
CA ARG A 304 6.63 -19.26 -18.88
C ARG A 304 7.30 -18.68 -20.13
N MET A 305 7.71 -17.42 -20.06
CA MET A 305 8.87 -16.88 -20.79
C MET A 305 9.43 -15.69 -20.04
#